data_10ecd26177e12aeb71e6297febdfa5a9
#
_entry.id   10ecd26177e12aeb71e6297febdfa5a9
#
_cell.length_a   1.000
_cell.length_b   1.000
_cell.length_c   1.000
_cell.angle_alpha   90.00
_cell.angle_beta   90.00
_cell.angle_gamma   90.00
#
_symmetry.space_group_name_H-M   'P 1'
#
loop_
_entity.id
_entity.type
_entity.pdbx_description
1 polymer ?
#
loop_
_entity_poly.entity_id
_entity_poly.type
_entity_poly.pdbx_seq_one_letter_code
_entity_poly.pdbx_strand_id
1 'polypeptide(L)'
;MYEQNKLFSLDDTAAKDTKRALEFLKKAFKNTAHPHLKKYAVTDLAVIANNLLKVYDVNNYAQKFGEAYLKFTDERILNAEKPEDEQDQRLIRYSNATRGDSLEYLEYRQKVLREYILEEMSFLELKDQNRIFTPDQRAVIYRRGKGICAECGVPVSEDNFEADHIKPWSKGGRTIIANGQILCSHCNHTKSNKYSE
;
A
#
# COMPACT_ATOMS: atom_id res chain seq x y z
N MET A 1 -13.46 -9.49 -33.19
CA MET A 1 -12.19 -9.87 -33.86
C MET A 1 -11.21 -10.20 -32.76
N TYR A 2 -11.08 -11.49 -32.41
CA TYR A 2 -10.13 -11.95 -31.41
C TYR A 2 -8.78 -12.09 -32.11
N GLU A 3 -7.92 -11.10 -31.94
CA GLU A 3 -6.55 -11.17 -32.44
C GLU A 3 -5.75 -12.18 -31.65
N GLN A 4 -5.30 -13.18 -32.39
CA GLN A 4 -4.17 -14.07 -32.17
C GLN A 4 -3.94 -14.57 -30.73
N ASN A 5 -4.34 -15.81 -30.50
CA ASN A 5 -3.81 -16.68 -29.46
C ASN A 5 -2.28 -16.73 -29.54
N LYS A 6 -1.58 -15.78 -28.89
CA LYS A 6 -0.22 -16.06 -28.46
C LYS A 6 -0.32 -17.22 -27.49
N LEU A 7 0.26 -18.34 -27.86
CA LEU A 7 0.40 -19.49 -26.98
C LEU A 7 1.02 -19.00 -25.66
N PHE A 8 0.30 -19.20 -24.56
CA PHE A 8 0.81 -18.89 -23.23
C PHE A 8 2.07 -19.73 -22.99
N SER A 9 3.18 -19.06 -22.71
CA SER A 9 4.42 -19.71 -22.35
C SER A 9 4.75 -19.42 -20.87
N LEU A 10 5.18 -20.46 -20.15
CA LEU A 10 5.71 -20.30 -18.80
C LEU A 10 7.00 -19.46 -18.75
N ASP A 11 7.63 -19.25 -19.90
CA ASP A 11 8.80 -18.39 -20.03
C ASP A 11 8.47 -16.91 -20.22
N ASP A 12 7.21 -16.57 -20.44
CA ASP A 12 6.77 -15.19 -20.54
C ASP A 12 7.01 -14.45 -19.20
N THR A 13 7.35 -13.19 -19.29
CA THR A 13 7.60 -12.33 -18.11
C THR A 13 6.41 -12.33 -17.16
N ALA A 14 5.20 -12.26 -17.69
CA ALA A 14 3.97 -12.29 -16.89
C ALA A 14 3.82 -13.58 -16.07
N ALA A 15 4.14 -14.74 -16.69
CA ALA A 15 4.11 -16.02 -16.01
C ALA A 15 5.16 -16.12 -14.90
N LYS A 16 6.39 -15.68 -15.19
CA LYS A 16 7.48 -15.62 -14.20
C LYS A 16 7.15 -14.70 -13.03
N ASP A 17 6.59 -13.54 -13.31
CA ASP A 17 6.17 -12.58 -12.30
C ASP A 17 5.05 -13.14 -11.41
N THR A 18 4.06 -13.80 -12.03
CA THR A 18 2.96 -14.45 -11.30
C THR A 18 3.51 -15.58 -10.42
N LYS A 19 4.39 -16.42 -10.93
CA LYS A 19 5.02 -17.50 -10.16
C LYS A 19 5.77 -16.93 -8.94
N ARG A 20 6.57 -15.87 -9.15
CA ARG A 20 7.31 -15.19 -8.08
C ARG A 20 6.38 -14.63 -6.99
N ALA A 21 5.27 -14.01 -7.40
CA ALA A 21 4.27 -13.50 -6.46
C ALA A 21 3.62 -14.62 -5.65
N LEU A 22 3.26 -15.75 -6.27
CA LEU A 22 2.69 -16.90 -5.58
C LEU A 22 3.69 -17.57 -4.62
N GLU A 23 4.96 -17.67 -4.99
CA GLU A 23 6.02 -18.17 -4.09
C GLU A 23 6.23 -17.24 -2.89
N PHE A 24 6.16 -15.93 -3.10
CA PHE A 24 6.18 -14.95 -2.03
C PHE A 24 4.99 -15.13 -1.07
N LEU A 25 3.76 -15.31 -1.60
CA LEU A 25 2.58 -15.57 -0.77
C LEU A 25 2.68 -16.89 0.01
N LYS A 26 3.26 -17.95 -0.57
CA LYS A 26 3.52 -19.19 0.19
C LYS A 26 4.40 -18.94 1.42
N LYS A 27 5.43 -18.10 1.28
CA LYS A 27 6.28 -17.71 2.41
C LYS A 27 5.52 -16.83 3.40
N ALA A 28 4.68 -15.90 2.92
CA ALA A 28 3.89 -14.99 3.74
C ALA A 28 2.95 -15.74 4.68
N PHE A 29 2.36 -16.84 4.23
CA PHE A 29 1.41 -17.66 4.97
C PHE A 29 1.98 -19.01 5.42
N LYS A 30 3.30 -19.19 5.41
CA LYS A 30 4.02 -20.40 5.88
C LYS A 30 3.52 -21.70 5.23
N ASN A 31 3.10 -21.68 3.97
CA ASN A 31 2.49 -22.81 3.26
C ASN A 31 1.23 -23.38 3.93
N THR A 32 0.55 -22.65 4.79
CA THR A 32 -0.66 -23.11 5.47
C THR A 32 -1.89 -22.44 4.89
N ALA A 33 -3.00 -23.20 4.80
CA ALA A 33 -4.31 -22.63 4.51
C ALA A 33 -4.74 -21.76 5.71
N HIS A 34 -5.28 -20.58 5.42
CA HIS A 34 -5.82 -19.69 6.43
C HIS A 34 -7.30 -19.39 6.13
N PRO A 35 -8.20 -19.38 7.13
CA PRO A 35 -9.64 -19.15 6.92
C PRO A 35 -9.98 -17.87 6.16
N HIS A 36 -9.14 -16.84 6.32
CA HIS A 36 -9.30 -15.55 5.66
C HIS A 36 -8.74 -15.48 4.24
N LEU A 37 -8.00 -16.51 3.78
CA LEU A 37 -7.52 -16.60 2.40
C LEU A 37 -8.63 -17.13 1.46
N LYS A 38 -9.64 -16.31 1.24
CA LYS A 38 -10.68 -16.58 0.25
C LYS A 38 -10.13 -16.43 -1.18
N LYS A 39 -10.82 -17.00 -2.17
CA LYS A 39 -10.40 -16.97 -3.59
C LYS A 39 -10.07 -15.55 -4.06
N TYR A 40 -10.97 -14.58 -3.82
CA TYR A 40 -10.76 -13.19 -4.20
C TYR A 40 -9.52 -12.57 -3.52
N ALA A 41 -9.28 -12.92 -2.24
CA ALA A 41 -8.16 -12.40 -1.50
C ALA A 41 -6.82 -12.89 -2.05
N VAL A 42 -6.72 -14.17 -2.44
CA VAL A 42 -5.50 -14.71 -3.07
C VAL A 42 -5.19 -13.98 -4.37
N THR A 43 -6.21 -13.69 -5.18
CA THR A 43 -6.04 -12.94 -6.43
C THR A 43 -5.54 -11.52 -6.16
N ASP A 44 -6.20 -10.79 -5.25
CA ASP A 44 -5.82 -9.43 -4.90
C ASP A 44 -4.41 -9.38 -4.31
N LEU A 45 -4.09 -10.30 -3.39
CA LEU A 45 -2.77 -10.41 -2.78
C LEU A 45 -1.67 -10.74 -3.79
N ALA A 46 -1.96 -11.61 -4.79
CA ALA A 46 -0.99 -11.94 -5.83
C ALA A 46 -0.64 -10.71 -6.69
N VAL A 47 -1.65 -9.92 -7.07
CA VAL A 47 -1.43 -8.67 -7.80
C VAL A 47 -0.63 -7.67 -6.97
N ILE A 48 -1.02 -7.47 -5.70
CA ILE A 48 -0.32 -6.55 -4.79
C ILE A 48 1.13 -7.02 -4.57
N ALA A 49 1.34 -8.30 -4.25
CA ALA A 49 2.69 -8.85 -4.06
C ALA A 49 3.56 -8.67 -5.31
N ASN A 50 3.00 -8.93 -6.51
CA ASN A 50 3.72 -8.71 -7.75
C ASN A 50 4.17 -7.25 -7.94
N ASN A 51 3.29 -6.30 -7.65
CA ASN A 51 3.59 -4.88 -7.74
C ASN A 51 4.64 -4.46 -6.71
N LEU A 52 4.50 -4.90 -5.46
CA LEU A 52 5.48 -4.59 -4.41
C LEU A 52 6.84 -5.22 -4.69
N LEU A 53 6.87 -6.46 -5.18
CA LEU A 53 8.11 -7.15 -5.58
C LEU A 53 8.86 -6.47 -6.73
N LYS A 54 8.21 -5.65 -7.54
CA LYS A 54 8.83 -4.86 -8.61
C LYS A 54 9.44 -3.56 -8.09
N VAL A 55 8.78 -2.92 -7.14
CA VAL A 55 9.07 -1.55 -6.72
C VAL A 55 9.88 -1.50 -5.43
N TYR A 56 9.58 -2.37 -4.46
CA TYR A 56 10.16 -2.34 -3.11
C TYR A 56 11.08 -3.53 -2.84
N ASP A 57 12.02 -3.35 -1.92
CA ASP A 57 12.81 -4.45 -1.37
C ASP A 57 12.01 -5.19 -0.29
N VAL A 58 11.05 -6.00 -0.74
CA VAL A 58 10.09 -6.70 0.12
C VAL A 58 10.39 -8.19 0.32
N ASN A 59 11.39 -8.75 -0.40
CA ASN A 59 11.63 -10.21 -0.42
C ASN A 59 11.81 -10.85 0.96
N ASN A 60 12.50 -10.15 1.87
CA ASN A 60 12.80 -10.65 3.21
C ASN A 60 11.66 -10.42 4.21
N TYR A 61 10.58 -9.77 3.79
CA TYR A 61 9.48 -9.34 4.65
C TYR A 61 8.16 -10.07 4.34
N ALA A 62 8.22 -11.24 3.69
CA ALA A 62 7.02 -11.99 3.31
C ALA A 62 6.09 -12.26 4.51
N GLN A 63 6.62 -12.65 5.67
CA GLN A 63 5.81 -12.89 6.85
C GLN A 63 5.10 -11.63 7.34
N LYS A 64 5.79 -10.48 7.37
CA LYS A 64 5.17 -9.19 7.73
C LYS A 64 4.06 -8.78 6.77
N PHE A 65 4.22 -9.08 5.48
CA PHE A 65 3.15 -8.89 4.50
C PHE A 65 1.92 -9.74 4.82
N GLY A 66 2.11 -11.01 5.17
CA GLY A 66 1.03 -11.91 5.60
C GLY A 66 0.35 -11.43 6.89
N GLU A 67 1.13 -11.01 7.88
CA GLU A 67 0.65 -10.45 9.14
C GLU A 67 -0.18 -9.18 8.92
N ALA A 68 0.28 -8.28 8.05
CA ALA A 68 -0.46 -7.07 7.69
C ALA A 68 -1.82 -7.38 7.06
N TYR A 69 -1.89 -8.38 6.17
CA TYR A 69 -3.16 -8.83 5.61
C TYR A 69 -4.09 -9.42 6.66
N LEU A 70 -3.60 -10.25 7.57
CA LEU A 70 -4.43 -10.85 8.63
C LEU A 70 -4.96 -9.77 9.57
N LYS A 71 -4.12 -8.84 9.98
CA LYS A 71 -4.51 -7.68 10.78
C LYS A 71 -5.59 -6.84 10.09
N PHE A 72 -5.42 -6.54 8.80
CA PHE A 72 -6.45 -5.87 8.00
C PHE A 72 -7.80 -6.59 8.05
N THR A 73 -7.76 -7.92 7.94
CA THR A 73 -9.00 -8.73 7.94
C THR A 73 -9.67 -8.70 9.30
N ASP A 74 -8.91 -8.79 10.39
CA ASP A 74 -9.44 -8.71 11.76
C ASP A 74 -10.04 -7.32 12.03
N GLU A 75 -9.33 -6.25 11.68
CA GLU A 75 -9.85 -4.88 11.81
C GLU A 75 -11.14 -4.65 11.00
N ARG A 76 -11.21 -5.20 9.79
CA ARG A 76 -12.41 -5.13 8.94
C ARG A 76 -13.60 -5.86 9.56
N ILE A 77 -13.38 -7.03 10.19
CA ILE A 77 -14.42 -7.78 10.88
C ILE A 77 -14.89 -7.01 12.09
N LEU A 78 -13.99 -6.55 12.94
CA LEU A 78 -14.31 -5.75 14.12
C LEU A 78 -15.01 -4.44 13.76
N ASN A 79 -14.64 -3.80 12.65
CA ASN A 79 -15.30 -2.59 12.20
C ASN A 79 -16.77 -2.82 11.83
N ALA A 80 -17.11 -3.99 11.29
CA ALA A 80 -18.49 -4.33 10.93
C ALA A 80 -19.40 -4.58 12.17
N GLU A 81 -18.81 -4.84 13.33
CA GLU A 81 -19.52 -5.05 14.59
C GLU A 81 -19.79 -3.74 15.36
N LYS A 82 -19.18 -2.62 14.93
CA LYS A 82 -19.39 -1.30 15.54
C LYS A 82 -20.75 -0.71 15.18
N PRO A 83 -21.28 0.25 15.99
CA PRO A 83 -22.39 1.10 15.59
C PRO A 83 -22.13 1.78 14.25
N GLU A 84 -23.16 2.02 13.45
CA GLU A 84 -23.04 2.54 12.07
C GLU A 84 -22.30 3.88 12.00
N ASP A 85 -22.50 4.75 12.96
CA ASP A 85 -21.86 6.07 13.08
C ASP A 85 -20.38 6.01 13.47
N GLU A 86 -19.94 4.87 14.03
CA GLU A 86 -18.55 4.62 14.39
C GLU A 86 -17.78 3.78 13.34
N GLN A 87 -18.47 3.30 12.30
CA GLN A 87 -17.87 2.45 11.29
C GLN A 87 -16.98 3.24 10.31
N ASP A 88 -15.78 2.72 10.06
CA ASP A 88 -14.97 3.16 8.94
C ASP A 88 -15.62 2.73 7.61
N GLN A 89 -16.19 3.69 6.90
CA GLN A 89 -16.90 3.47 5.65
C GLN A 89 -16.02 2.91 4.53
N ARG A 90 -14.71 3.14 4.60
CA ARG A 90 -13.74 2.57 3.65
C ARG A 90 -13.67 1.05 3.81
N LEU A 91 -13.69 0.52 5.04
CA LEU A 91 -13.69 -0.91 5.33
C LEU A 91 -15.04 -1.55 4.99
N ILE A 92 -16.15 -0.83 5.21
CA ILE A 92 -17.50 -1.27 4.81
C ILE A 92 -17.56 -1.38 3.27
N ARG A 93 -17.14 -0.36 2.54
CA ARG A 93 -17.10 -0.39 1.08
C ARG A 93 -16.18 -1.51 0.56
N TYR A 94 -15.03 -1.74 1.20
CA TYR A 94 -14.17 -2.89 0.87
C TYR A 94 -14.93 -4.21 1.01
N SER A 95 -15.63 -4.41 2.13
CA SER A 95 -16.42 -5.62 2.40
C SER A 95 -17.51 -5.83 1.34
N ASN A 96 -18.20 -4.77 0.92
CA ASN A 96 -19.20 -4.83 -0.15
C ASN A 96 -18.57 -5.20 -1.50
N ALA A 97 -17.40 -4.65 -1.80
CA ALA A 97 -16.66 -4.95 -3.04
C ALA A 97 -16.16 -6.41 -3.12
N THR A 98 -16.12 -7.16 -2.00
CA THR A 98 -15.76 -8.60 -2.04
C THR A 98 -16.89 -9.50 -2.59
N ARG A 99 -18.10 -8.95 -2.77
CA ARG A 99 -19.29 -9.68 -3.25
C ARG A 99 -19.41 -9.69 -4.77
N GLY A 100 -18.55 -8.97 -5.49
CA GLY A 100 -18.60 -8.87 -6.94
C GLY A 100 -17.22 -8.84 -7.58
N ASP A 101 -17.17 -9.07 -8.88
CA ASP A 101 -15.96 -9.18 -9.70
C ASP A 101 -15.87 -8.07 -10.76
N SER A 102 -16.63 -6.97 -10.61
CA SER A 102 -16.48 -5.82 -11.51
C SER A 102 -15.08 -5.22 -11.41
N LEU A 103 -14.60 -4.61 -12.49
CA LEU A 103 -13.28 -3.96 -12.50
C LEU A 103 -13.18 -2.91 -11.41
N GLU A 104 -14.22 -2.10 -11.20
CA GLU A 104 -14.28 -1.10 -10.13
C GLU A 104 -14.07 -1.72 -8.74
N TYR A 105 -14.71 -2.87 -8.48
CA TYR A 105 -14.55 -3.56 -7.19
C TYR A 105 -13.14 -4.14 -7.01
N LEU A 106 -12.56 -4.69 -8.08
CA LEU A 106 -11.19 -5.21 -8.05
C LEU A 106 -10.19 -4.08 -7.77
N GLU A 107 -10.28 -2.98 -8.49
CA GLU A 107 -9.39 -1.83 -8.33
C GLU A 107 -9.50 -1.22 -6.93
N TYR A 108 -10.74 -1.06 -6.44
CA TYR A 108 -10.98 -0.53 -5.10
C TYR A 108 -10.37 -1.42 -4.01
N ARG A 109 -10.61 -2.73 -4.06
CA ARG A 109 -10.06 -3.69 -3.09
C ARG A 109 -8.53 -3.67 -3.10
N GLN A 110 -7.94 -3.74 -4.28
CA GLN A 110 -6.48 -3.73 -4.44
C GLN A 110 -5.87 -2.41 -3.95
N LYS A 111 -6.49 -1.27 -4.23
CA LYS A 111 -6.06 0.03 -3.72
C LYS A 111 -6.07 0.05 -2.19
N VAL A 112 -7.21 -0.24 -1.57
CA VAL A 112 -7.39 -0.17 -0.11
C VAL A 112 -6.42 -1.11 0.61
N LEU A 113 -6.33 -2.36 0.16
CA LEU A 113 -5.47 -3.37 0.78
C LEU A 113 -3.99 -3.07 0.59
N ARG A 114 -3.58 -2.60 -0.60
CA ARG A 114 -2.20 -2.20 -0.87
C ARG A 114 -1.76 -1.04 0.02
N GLU A 115 -2.59 -0.03 0.14
CA GLU A 115 -2.31 1.12 1.01
C GLU A 115 -2.19 0.71 2.48
N TYR A 116 -3.05 -0.21 2.95
CA TYR A 116 -2.99 -0.72 4.32
C TYR A 116 -1.67 -1.50 4.55
N ILE A 117 -1.33 -2.42 3.64
CA ILE A 117 -0.08 -3.19 3.72
C ILE A 117 1.14 -2.27 3.72
N LEU A 118 1.16 -1.23 2.87
CA LEU A 118 2.25 -0.26 2.83
C LEU A 118 2.33 0.58 4.12
N GLU A 119 1.20 0.86 4.76
CA GLU A 119 1.18 1.55 6.05
C GLU A 119 1.80 0.71 7.16
N GLU A 120 1.39 -0.55 7.27
CA GLU A 120 1.97 -1.51 8.22
C GLU A 120 3.47 -1.78 7.94
N MET A 121 3.85 -1.70 6.69
CA MET A 121 5.23 -1.90 6.22
C MET A 121 5.89 -0.57 5.82
N SER A 122 5.64 0.50 6.57
CA SER A 122 6.09 1.86 6.24
C SER A 122 7.62 2.05 6.18
N PHE A 123 8.37 1.05 6.63
CA PHE A 123 9.83 0.97 6.57
C PHE A 123 10.37 0.45 5.22
N LEU A 124 9.51 -0.04 4.31
CA LEU A 124 9.96 -0.60 3.04
C LEU A 124 10.70 0.44 2.19
N GLU A 125 11.86 0.04 1.69
CA GLU A 125 12.69 0.84 0.80
C GLU A 125 12.36 0.53 -0.65
N LEU A 126 12.47 1.56 -1.49
CA LEU A 126 12.40 1.39 -2.94
C LEU A 126 13.67 0.68 -3.41
N LYS A 127 13.56 -0.23 -4.37
CA LYS A 127 14.71 -0.86 -5.04
C LYS A 127 15.59 0.16 -5.73
N ASP A 128 14.97 1.08 -6.44
CA ASP A 128 15.65 2.22 -7.02
C ASP A 128 15.52 3.40 -6.05
N GLN A 129 16.65 3.85 -5.51
CA GLN A 129 16.67 4.99 -4.60
C GLN A 129 16.23 6.26 -5.34
N ASN A 130 14.98 6.63 -5.17
CA ASN A 130 14.40 7.83 -5.73
C ASN A 130 14.08 8.82 -4.60
N ARG A 131 14.34 10.11 -4.84
CA ARG A 131 13.98 11.18 -3.92
C ARG A 131 12.46 11.40 -3.83
N ILE A 132 11.70 11.06 -4.85
CA ILE A 132 10.28 11.37 -4.94
C ILE A 132 9.46 10.21 -4.39
N PHE A 133 8.55 10.49 -3.46
CA PHE A 133 7.57 9.52 -2.99
C PHE A 133 6.66 9.05 -4.12
N THR A 134 6.45 7.74 -4.22
CA THR A 134 5.51 7.16 -5.18
C THR A 134 4.07 7.61 -4.88
N PRO A 135 3.14 7.53 -5.86
CA PRO A 135 1.73 7.85 -5.61
C PRO A 135 1.14 7.07 -4.42
N ASP A 136 1.47 5.78 -4.29
CA ASP A 136 1.02 4.94 -3.17
C ASP A 136 1.58 5.42 -1.83
N GLN A 137 2.88 5.76 -1.78
CA GLN A 137 3.50 6.34 -0.58
C GLN A 137 2.85 7.67 -0.20
N ARG A 138 2.58 8.55 -1.18
CA ARG A 138 1.90 9.83 -0.96
C ARG A 138 0.50 9.63 -0.36
N ALA A 139 -0.30 8.70 -0.90
CA ALA A 139 -1.63 8.39 -0.40
C ALA A 139 -1.59 7.92 1.07
N VAL A 140 -0.62 7.06 1.41
CA VAL A 140 -0.45 6.59 2.80
C VAL A 140 -0.01 7.72 3.73
N ILE A 141 0.97 8.55 3.31
CA ILE A 141 1.44 9.71 4.08
C ILE A 141 0.27 10.67 4.34
N TYR A 142 -0.53 10.98 3.32
CA TYR A 142 -1.70 11.84 3.44
C TYR A 142 -2.71 11.32 4.46
N ARG A 143 -3.06 10.03 4.37
CA ARG A 143 -4.01 9.40 5.30
C ARG A 143 -3.48 9.39 6.73
N ARG A 144 -2.21 9.01 6.96
CA ARG A 144 -1.59 9.01 8.29
C ARG A 144 -1.60 10.40 8.92
N GLY A 145 -1.31 11.42 8.14
CA GLY A 145 -1.30 12.82 8.58
C GLY A 145 -2.69 13.46 8.62
N LYS A 146 -3.76 12.70 8.29
CA LYS A 146 -5.16 13.15 8.36
C LYS A 146 -5.43 14.44 7.56
N GLY A 147 -4.68 14.68 6.49
CA GLY A 147 -4.79 15.91 5.70
C GLY A 147 -4.38 17.18 6.45
N ILE A 148 -3.52 17.08 7.47
CA ILE A 148 -3.09 18.21 8.29
C ILE A 148 -1.59 18.45 8.07
N CYS A 149 -1.21 19.71 7.83
CA CYS A 149 0.20 20.11 7.74
C CYS A 149 0.91 19.86 9.08
N ALA A 150 2.00 19.10 9.06
CA ALA A 150 2.74 18.71 10.27
C ALA A 150 3.41 19.91 10.99
N GLU A 151 3.67 21.02 10.30
CA GLU A 151 4.34 22.20 10.87
C GLU A 151 3.34 23.22 11.42
N CYS A 152 2.32 23.62 10.63
CA CYS A 152 1.44 24.73 11.02
C CYS A 152 0.00 24.29 11.37
N GLY A 153 -0.31 23.01 11.23
CA GLY A 153 -1.62 22.47 11.60
C GLY A 153 -2.77 22.84 10.65
N VAL A 154 -2.53 23.54 9.55
CA VAL A 154 -3.62 23.87 8.60
C VAL A 154 -4.05 22.65 7.81
N PRO A 155 -5.36 22.47 7.53
CA PRO A 155 -5.85 21.45 6.63
C PRO A 155 -5.31 21.64 5.21
N VAL A 156 -4.94 20.55 4.54
CA VAL A 156 -4.53 20.51 3.13
C VAL A 156 -5.30 19.42 2.40
N SER A 157 -5.62 19.64 1.13
CA SER A 157 -6.28 18.63 0.31
C SER A 157 -5.27 17.62 -0.25
N GLU A 158 -5.77 16.43 -0.61
CA GLU A 158 -4.95 15.36 -1.20
C GLU A 158 -4.24 15.81 -2.49
N ASP A 159 -4.85 16.72 -3.24
CA ASP A 159 -4.31 17.24 -4.49
C ASP A 159 -3.24 18.32 -4.31
N ASN A 160 -3.22 19.00 -3.14
CA ASN A 160 -2.40 20.19 -2.92
C ASN A 160 -1.38 20.06 -1.77
N PHE A 161 -1.24 18.87 -1.17
CA PHE A 161 -0.23 18.69 -0.14
C PHE A 161 1.15 18.40 -0.74
N GLU A 162 2.18 18.79 -0.02
CA GLU A 162 3.55 18.41 -0.32
C GLU A 162 3.94 17.22 0.57
N ALA A 163 4.30 16.09 -0.07
CA ALA A 163 4.92 14.98 0.65
C ALA A 163 6.41 15.28 0.82
N ASP A 164 6.82 15.57 2.04
CA ASP A 164 8.19 15.96 2.37
C ASP A 164 8.86 14.92 3.29
N HIS A 165 10.20 14.87 3.24
CA HIS A 165 10.99 14.02 4.12
C HIS A 165 11.16 14.65 5.50
N ILE A 166 10.80 13.96 6.59
CA ILE A 166 11.06 14.38 7.96
C ILE A 166 12.55 14.67 8.10
N LYS A 167 13.41 13.66 7.90
CA LYS A 167 14.84 13.84 7.70
C LYS A 167 15.11 14.11 6.23
N PRO A 168 15.63 15.27 5.84
CA PRO A 168 15.83 15.63 4.44
C PRO A 168 16.68 14.63 3.66
N TRP A 169 16.32 14.39 2.41
CA TRP A 169 17.11 13.54 1.51
C TRP A 169 18.57 13.95 1.43
N SER A 170 18.85 15.24 1.34
CA SER A 170 20.21 15.80 1.31
C SER A 170 21.02 15.53 2.59
N LYS A 171 20.36 15.13 3.67
CA LYS A 171 20.98 14.73 4.96
C LYS A 171 20.90 13.20 5.18
N GLY A 172 20.72 12.41 4.12
CA GLY A 172 20.66 10.95 4.18
C GLY A 172 19.30 10.39 4.64
N GLY A 173 18.24 11.20 4.58
CA GLY A 173 16.87 10.72 4.80
C GLY A 173 16.41 9.81 3.66
N ARG A 174 15.79 8.68 3.97
CA ARG A 174 15.31 7.71 2.97
C ARG A 174 13.90 8.03 2.51
N THR A 175 13.57 7.69 1.27
CA THR A 175 12.21 7.80 0.72
C THR A 175 11.39 6.58 1.11
N ILE A 176 11.03 6.54 2.39
CA ILE A 176 10.15 5.54 3.01
C ILE A 176 8.97 6.25 3.68
N ILE A 177 7.84 5.59 3.75
CA ILE A 177 6.61 6.18 4.34
C ILE A 177 6.85 6.65 5.78
N ALA A 178 7.66 5.92 6.56
CA ALA A 178 8.00 6.29 7.92
C ALA A 178 8.74 7.64 8.03
N ASN A 179 9.48 8.04 6.98
CA ASN A 179 10.17 9.32 6.89
C ASN A 179 9.38 10.38 6.10
N GLY A 180 8.12 10.10 5.77
CA GLY A 180 7.24 11.01 5.04
C GLY A 180 6.32 11.81 5.97
N GLN A 181 6.10 13.07 5.65
CA GLN A 181 5.15 13.96 6.34
C GLN A 181 4.36 14.81 5.34
N ILE A 182 3.20 15.32 5.80
CA ILE A 182 2.40 16.29 5.07
C ILE A 182 2.89 17.69 5.39
N LEU A 183 3.17 18.49 4.37
CA LEU A 183 3.35 19.93 4.52
C LEU A 183 2.42 20.69 3.56
N CYS A 184 2.00 21.88 3.96
CA CYS A 184 1.48 22.85 3.01
C CYS A 184 2.65 23.48 2.22
N SER A 185 2.38 24.06 1.05
CA SER A 185 3.42 24.63 0.19
C SER A 185 4.28 25.66 0.91
N HIS A 186 3.67 26.52 1.76
CA HIS A 186 4.40 27.51 2.55
C HIS A 186 5.40 26.86 3.53
N CYS A 187 4.95 25.88 4.31
CA CYS A 187 5.81 25.21 5.28
C CYS A 187 6.90 24.39 4.61
N ASN A 188 6.59 23.72 3.48
CA ASN A 188 7.58 22.99 2.71
C ASN A 188 8.70 23.90 2.20
N HIS A 189 8.37 25.07 1.69
CA HIS A 189 9.33 26.09 1.24
C HIS A 189 10.18 26.61 2.41
N THR A 190 9.56 26.88 3.56
CA THR A 190 10.23 27.43 4.76
C THR A 190 11.15 26.39 5.40
N LYS A 191 10.72 25.12 5.45
CA LYS A 191 11.51 24.02 6.01
C LYS A 191 12.78 23.78 5.19
N SER A 192 12.65 23.74 3.84
CA SER A 192 13.79 23.45 2.96
C SER A 192 14.61 22.25 3.48
N ASN A 193 15.87 22.43 3.82
CA ASN A 193 16.77 21.41 4.37
C ASN A 193 16.98 21.52 5.89
N LYS A 194 16.14 22.27 6.61
CA LYS A 194 16.21 22.36 8.07
C LYS A 194 15.80 21.03 8.69
N TYR A 195 16.61 20.55 9.59
CA TYR A 195 16.36 19.36 10.39
C TYR A 195 17.15 19.48 11.69
N SER A 196 16.46 19.42 12.80
CA SER A 196 17.05 19.29 14.15
C SER A 196 16.95 17.83 14.58
N GLU A 197 18.06 17.23 14.96
CA GLU A 197 18.10 15.88 15.54
C GLU A 197 17.46 15.84 16.92
#